data_5e50da3d8afb81abbc1acd466333d193
#
_entry.id   5e50da3d8afb81abbc1acd466333d193
#
_cell.length_a   1.000
_cell.length_b   1.000
_cell.length_c   1.000
_cell.angle_alpha   90.00
_cell.angle_beta   90.00
_cell.angle_gamma   90.00
#
_symmetry.space_group_name_H-M   'P 1'
#
loop_
_entity.id
_entity.type
_entity.pdbx_description
1 polymer ?
#
loop_
_entity_poly.entity_id
_entity_poly.type
_entity_poly.pdbx_seq_one_letter_code
_entity_poly.pdbx_strand_id
1 'polypeptide(L)'
;MIIVVGLAGLNSIPLFKKYNDVAWAPAFLKESALWLKENSQPGEIVFHTNWDQLGALFFWNPNNYYINGMDPIFMYAYNPSLYWKNHFMFTTDMAHNQTCGKIRCTAEEVEDTTKVLTEDFKAGYVVLRKAQNPKTFFFWVKENKFPLVFENKTEAVFKIPSADDK
;
A
#
# COMPACT_ATOMS: atom_id res chain seq x y z
N MET A 1 29.99 5.10 -37.90
CA MET A 1 29.59 4.74 -36.52
C MET A 1 28.77 5.80 -35.83
N ILE A 2 29.13 7.08 -35.84
CA ILE A 2 28.40 8.18 -35.18
C ILE A 2 26.95 8.37 -35.67
N ILE A 3 26.72 8.23 -37.01
CA ILE A 3 25.38 8.39 -37.62
C ILE A 3 24.40 7.30 -37.12
N VAL A 4 24.87 6.05 -37.01
CA VAL A 4 24.03 4.91 -36.57
C VAL A 4 23.62 5.08 -35.11
N VAL A 5 24.53 5.56 -34.26
CA VAL A 5 24.23 5.84 -32.81
C VAL A 5 23.25 7.00 -32.68
N GLY A 6 23.40 8.05 -33.54
CA GLY A 6 22.46 9.16 -33.57
C GLY A 6 21.06 8.75 -33.98
N LEU A 7 20.90 7.93 -35.02
CA LEU A 7 19.59 7.43 -35.46
C LEU A 7 18.94 6.49 -34.46
N ALA A 8 19.73 5.61 -33.82
CA ALA A 8 19.22 4.73 -32.76
C ALA A 8 18.75 5.55 -31.55
N GLY A 9 19.49 6.60 -31.17
CA GLY A 9 19.08 7.51 -30.10
C GLY A 9 17.76 8.23 -30.41
N LEU A 10 17.62 8.81 -31.60
CA LEU A 10 16.40 9.52 -32.00
C LEU A 10 15.17 8.60 -32.02
N ASN A 11 15.30 7.36 -32.49
CA ASN A 11 14.21 6.38 -32.46
C ASN A 11 13.82 5.94 -31.05
N SER A 12 14.73 6.03 -30.09
CA SER A 12 14.48 5.64 -28.71
C SER A 12 13.79 6.73 -27.89
N ILE A 13 13.88 8.02 -28.29
CA ILE A 13 13.28 9.14 -27.56
C ILE A 13 11.76 8.98 -27.35
N PRO A 14 10.94 8.64 -28.37
CA PRO A 14 9.50 8.44 -28.17
C PRO A 14 9.19 7.31 -27.21
N LEU A 15 10.00 6.26 -27.22
CA LEU A 15 9.86 5.10 -26.36
C LEU A 15 10.17 5.47 -24.90
N PHE A 16 11.27 6.16 -24.66
CA PHE A 16 11.62 6.70 -23.33
C PHE A 16 10.54 7.63 -22.80
N LYS A 17 10.03 8.54 -23.62
CA LYS A 17 8.96 9.44 -23.24
C LYS A 17 7.71 8.65 -22.84
N LYS A 18 7.27 7.71 -23.65
CA LYS A 18 6.11 6.84 -23.37
C LYS A 18 6.27 6.09 -22.05
N TYR A 19 7.44 5.51 -21.76
CA TYR A 19 7.68 4.80 -20.51
C TYR A 19 7.75 5.76 -19.32
N ASN A 20 8.33 6.94 -19.51
CA ASN A 20 8.41 7.94 -18.44
C ASN A 20 7.05 8.55 -18.11
N ASP A 21 6.15 8.70 -19.08
CA ASP A 21 4.79 9.21 -18.89
C ASP A 21 3.89 8.27 -18.08
N VAL A 22 4.21 6.97 -18.05
CA VAL A 22 3.50 5.97 -17.22
C VAL A 22 4.20 5.66 -15.90
N ALA A 23 5.40 6.19 -15.68
CA ALA A 23 6.12 6.05 -14.42
C ALA A 23 5.47 6.88 -13.32
N TRP A 24 5.60 6.43 -12.08
CA TRP A 24 5.18 7.23 -10.93
C TRP A 24 5.98 8.54 -10.87
N ALA A 25 5.29 9.64 -10.57
CA ALA A 25 5.95 10.92 -10.34
C ALA A 25 6.98 10.80 -9.20
N PRO A 26 8.13 11.50 -9.26
CA PRO A 26 9.13 11.46 -8.20
C PRO A 26 8.59 11.80 -6.79
N ALA A 27 7.51 12.59 -6.73
CA ALA A 27 6.83 12.95 -5.49
C ALA A 27 5.72 11.97 -5.07
N PHE A 28 5.60 10.83 -5.75
CA PHE A 28 4.62 9.79 -5.43
C PHE A 28 4.76 9.33 -3.96
N LEU A 29 3.66 9.39 -3.20
CA LEU A 29 3.58 9.06 -1.77
C LEU A 29 4.56 9.81 -0.85
N LYS A 30 5.20 10.88 -1.35
CA LYS A 30 6.19 11.64 -0.60
C LYS A 30 5.59 12.27 0.66
N GLU A 31 4.43 12.93 0.52
CA GLU A 31 3.84 13.68 1.63
C GLU A 31 3.36 12.74 2.74
N SER A 32 2.71 11.63 2.38
CA SER A 32 2.31 10.60 3.35
C SER A 32 3.52 9.98 4.06
N ALA A 33 4.60 9.66 3.30
CA ALA A 33 5.80 9.07 3.86
C ALA A 33 6.54 10.04 4.81
N LEU A 34 6.65 11.33 4.45
CA LEU A 34 7.25 12.33 5.31
C LEU A 34 6.40 12.58 6.56
N TRP A 35 5.07 12.63 6.42
CA TRP A 35 4.17 12.73 7.57
C TRP A 35 4.37 11.55 8.54
N LEU A 36 4.43 10.32 8.01
CA LEU A 36 4.70 9.11 8.83
C LEU A 36 6.05 9.20 9.52
N LYS A 37 7.09 9.68 8.83
CA LYS A 37 8.43 9.84 9.40
C LYS A 37 8.45 10.75 10.63
N GLU A 38 7.58 11.77 10.66
CA GLU A 38 7.50 12.75 11.74
C GLU A 38 6.50 12.33 12.85
N ASN A 39 5.51 11.48 12.54
CA ASN A 39 4.37 11.20 13.41
C ASN A 39 4.22 9.73 13.82
N SER A 40 5.10 8.84 13.34
CA SER A 40 5.13 7.43 13.78
C SER A 40 6.42 7.10 14.53
N GLN A 41 6.40 5.98 15.24
CA GLN A 41 7.62 5.47 15.89
C GLN A 41 8.49 4.71 14.88
N PRO A 42 9.85 4.78 14.99
CA PRO A 42 10.72 3.94 14.20
C PRO A 42 10.39 2.44 14.39
N GLY A 43 10.32 1.71 13.28
CA GLY A 43 9.95 0.29 13.28
C GLY A 43 8.45 0.01 13.33
N GLU A 44 7.60 1.03 13.45
CA GLU A 44 6.15 0.85 13.38
C GLU A 44 5.73 0.39 12.00
N ILE A 45 4.79 -0.57 11.94
CA ILE A 45 4.39 -1.22 10.69
C ILE A 45 3.35 -0.38 9.97
N VAL A 46 3.61 -0.10 8.70
CA VAL A 46 2.71 0.59 7.79
C VAL A 46 2.18 -0.41 6.75
N PHE A 47 0.86 -0.59 6.73
CA PHE A 47 0.20 -1.32 5.66
C PHE A 47 -0.05 -0.39 4.48
N HIS A 48 0.24 -0.84 3.27
CA HIS A 48 -0.06 -0.10 2.04
C HIS A 48 -0.77 -0.99 1.03
N THR A 49 -1.58 -0.39 0.18
CA THR A 49 -2.56 -1.12 -0.61
C THR A 49 -2.05 -1.72 -1.90
N ASN A 50 -0.84 -1.38 -2.35
CA ASN A 50 -0.24 -1.93 -3.56
C ASN A 50 1.26 -2.13 -3.37
N TRP A 51 1.77 -3.28 -3.79
CA TRP A 51 3.19 -3.66 -3.64
C TRP A 51 4.17 -2.66 -4.31
N ASP A 52 3.75 -2.00 -5.40
CA ASP A 52 4.53 -0.99 -6.12
C ASP A 52 4.72 0.32 -5.33
N GLN A 53 3.98 0.50 -4.24
CA GLN A 53 4.08 1.67 -3.37
C GLN A 53 5.31 1.62 -2.45
N LEU A 54 5.84 0.41 -2.15
CA LEU A 54 6.96 0.23 -1.23
C LEU A 54 8.14 1.12 -1.60
N GLY A 55 8.57 1.10 -2.87
CA GLY A 55 9.77 1.82 -3.30
C GLY A 55 9.71 3.30 -2.96
N ALA A 56 8.55 3.93 -3.18
CA ALA A 56 8.34 5.34 -2.86
C ALA A 56 8.26 5.59 -1.35
N LEU A 57 7.49 4.79 -0.63
CA LEU A 57 7.36 4.92 0.83
C LEU A 57 8.71 4.76 1.53
N PHE A 58 9.44 3.71 1.20
CA PHE A 58 10.75 3.44 1.78
C PHE A 58 11.80 4.50 1.42
N PHE A 59 11.78 5.01 0.18
CA PHE A 59 12.70 6.07 -0.24
C PHE A 59 12.55 7.35 0.61
N TRP A 60 11.32 7.76 0.89
CA TRP A 60 11.04 8.98 1.65
C TRP A 60 11.07 8.77 3.16
N ASN A 61 10.74 7.55 3.62
CA ASN A 61 10.74 7.21 5.04
C ASN A 61 11.22 5.77 5.28
N PRO A 62 12.52 5.55 5.47
CA PRO A 62 13.07 4.23 5.79
C PRO A 62 12.91 3.83 7.27
N ASN A 63 12.31 4.67 8.12
CA ASN A 63 12.22 4.42 9.56
C ASN A 63 11.11 3.43 9.92
N ASN A 64 10.12 3.24 9.05
CA ASN A 64 9.02 2.31 9.26
C ASN A 64 9.25 0.97 8.56
N TYR A 65 8.54 -0.06 9.03
CA TYR A 65 8.41 -1.31 8.30
C TYR A 65 7.18 -1.25 7.40
N TYR A 66 7.31 -1.82 6.20
CA TYR A 66 6.24 -1.82 5.21
C TYR A 66 5.82 -3.25 4.89
N ILE A 67 4.51 -3.52 4.92
CA ILE A 67 3.98 -4.80 4.51
C ILE A 67 4.08 -4.93 2.99
N ASN A 68 4.41 -6.13 2.52
CA ASN A 68 4.42 -6.44 1.09
C ASN A 68 5.49 -5.70 0.27
N GLY A 69 6.70 -5.69 0.81
CA GLY A 69 7.83 -4.95 0.27
C GLY A 69 8.55 -5.56 -0.93
N MET A 70 8.18 -6.77 -1.35
CA MET A 70 8.79 -7.50 -2.45
C MET A 70 7.71 -8.20 -3.27
N ASP A 71 8.10 -8.98 -4.27
CA ASP A 71 7.17 -9.83 -5.01
C ASP A 71 6.32 -10.64 -4.01
N PRO A 72 4.99 -10.60 -4.10
CA PRO A 72 4.08 -11.30 -3.19
C PRO A 72 4.36 -12.79 -3.02
N ILE A 73 5.07 -13.42 -3.98
CA ILE A 73 5.48 -14.83 -3.89
C ILE A 73 6.34 -15.12 -2.66
N PHE A 74 7.16 -14.16 -2.22
CA PHE A 74 7.97 -14.33 -1.02
C PHE A 74 7.12 -14.39 0.25
N MET A 75 6.07 -13.59 0.32
CA MET A 75 5.10 -13.68 1.41
C MET A 75 4.38 -15.03 1.40
N TYR A 76 3.98 -15.52 0.22
CA TYR A 76 3.37 -16.85 0.08
C TYR A 76 4.30 -17.96 0.56
N ALA A 77 5.57 -17.91 0.18
CA ALA A 77 6.57 -18.90 0.60
C ALA A 77 6.83 -18.87 2.12
N TYR A 78 6.77 -17.68 2.73
CA TYR A 78 6.97 -17.50 4.17
C TYR A 78 5.73 -17.89 4.99
N ASN A 79 4.55 -17.38 4.60
CA ASN A 79 3.28 -17.63 5.27
C ASN A 79 2.11 -17.54 4.29
N PRO A 80 1.64 -18.67 3.74
CA PRO A 80 0.53 -18.70 2.79
C PRO A 80 -0.74 -18.05 3.31
N SER A 81 -1.04 -18.16 4.61
CA SER A 81 -2.24 -17.55 5.20
C SER A 81 -2.17 -16.02 5.15
N LEU A 82 -1.04 -15.42 5.58
CA LEU A 82 -0.84 -13.97 5.46
C LEU A 82 -0.86 -13.48 4.02
N TYR A 83 -0.30 -14.28 3.09
CA TYR A 83 -0.37 -13.97 1.66
C TYR A 83 -1.81 -13.85 1.17
N TRP A 84 -2.68 -14.83 1.48
CA TRP A 84 -4.08 -14.78 1.05
C TRP A 84 -4.85 -13.63 1.69
N LYS A 85 -4.64 -13.36 2.97
CA LYS A 85 -5.21 -12.18 3.63
C LYS A 85 -4.79 -10.90 2.94
N ASN A 86 -3.50 -10.72 2.68
CA ASN A 86 -2.97 -9.57 1.94
C ASN A 86 -3.54 -9.51 0.50
N HIS A 87 -3.57 -10.63 -0.21
CA HIS A 87 -4.10 -10.70 -1.57
C HIS A 87 -5.56 -10.22 -1.65
N PHE A 88 -6.42 -10.64 -0.74
CA PHE A 88 -7.80 -10.19 -0.70
C PHE A 88 -7.93 -8.71 -0.34
N MET A 89 -7.14 -8.23 0.60
CA MET A 89 -7.10 -6.79 0.93
C MET A 89 -6.62 -5.93 -0.23
N PHE A 90 -5.82 -6.49 -1.10
CA PHE A 90 -5.26 -5.84 -2.29
C PHE A 90 -6.21 -5.83 -3.48
N THR A 91 -6.84 -6.97 -3.75
CA THR A 91 -7.63 -7.20 -4.97
C THR A 91 -9.11 -6.94 -4.77
N THR A 92 -9.57 -6.92 -3.51
CA THR A 92 -10.94 -6.62 -3.14
C THR A 92 -11.03 -5.27 -2.44
N ASP A 93 -12.22 -4.89 -2.03
CA ASP A 93 -12.43 -3.65 -1.29
C ASP A 93 -12.13 -3.88 0.20
N MET A 94 -11.03 -3.33 0.71
CA MET A 94 -10.67 -3.39 2.14
C MET A 94 -11.74 -2.85 3.09
N ALA A 95 -12.69 -2.06 2.59
CA ALA A 95 -13.78 -1.52 3.39
C ALA A 95 -14.71 -2.62 3.91
N HIS A 96 -14.74 -3.76 3.24
CA HIS A 96 -15.63 -4.87 3.56
C HIS A 96 -14.82 -6.06 4.09
N ASN A 97 -15.44 -6.81 4.99
CA ASN A 97 -14.86 -8.05 5.51
C ASN A 97 -14.92 -9.15 4.43
N GLN A 98 -13.89 -9.25 3.61
CA GLN A 98 -13.83 -10.21 2.50
C GLN A 98 -12.51 -10.98 2.46
N THR A 99 -11.73 -10.95 3.53
CA THR A 99 -10.44 -11.62 3.61
C THR A 99 -10.49 -12.86 4.48
N CYS A 100 -9.72 -13.87 4.10
CA CYS A 100 -9.39 -15.03 4.92
C CYS A 100 -8.00 -15.56 4.55
N GLY A 101 -7.48 -16.49 5.33
CA GLY A 101 -6.12 -17.04 5.15
C GLY A 101 -5.98 -18.13 4.08
N LYS A 102 -6.91 -18.24 3.11
CA LYS A 102 -6.86 -19.25 2.06
C LYS A 102 -7.50 -18.77 0.75
N ILE A 103 -7.26 -19.47 -0.35
CA ILE A 103 -7.69 -19.07 -1.70
C ILE A 103 -9.21 -18.96 -1.87
N ARG A 104 -9.99 -19.69 -1.09
CA ARG A 104 -11.46 -19.63 -1.10
C ARG A 104 -11.96 -19.57 0.32
N CYS A 105 -12.77 -18.56 0.62
CA CYS A 105 -13.40 -18.34 1.92
C CYS A 105 -14.87 -18.76 1.88
N THR A 106 -15.35 -19.41 2.92
CA THR A 106 -16.79 -19.46 3.20
C THR A 106 -17.22 -18.18 3.94
N ALA A 107 -18.51 -17.96 4.07
CA ALA A 107 -19.03 -16.78 4.76
C ALA A 107 -18.60 -16.72 6.24
N GLU A 108 -18.48 -17.88 6.89
CA GLU A 108 -18.08 -18.00 8.29
C GLU A 108 -16.58 -17.77 8.51
N GLU A 109 -15.77 -17.89 7.46
CA GLU A 109 -14.31 -17.73 7.51
C GLU A 109 -13.84 -16.34 7.18
N VAL A 110 -14.76 -15.47 6.77
CA VAL A 110 -14.44 -14.08 6.45
C VAL A 110 -14.13 -13.32 7.72
N GLU A 111 -12.97 -12.66 7.72
CA GLU A 111 -12.42 -11.97 8.89
C GLU A 111 -12.69 -10.47 8.83
N ASP A 112 -12.83 -9.86 10.01
CA ASP A 112 -12.91 -8.40 10.15
C ASP A 112 -11.59 -7.74 9.72
N THR A 113 -11.68 -6.72 8.87
CA THR A 113 -10.53 -5.97 8.37
C THR A 113 -9.70 -5.37 9.50
N THR A 114 -10.34 -4.88 10.58
CA THR A 114 -9.64 -4.33 11.74
C THR A 114 -8.78 -5.40 12.40
N LYS A 115 -9.38 -6.58 12.64
CA LYS A 115 -8.67 -7.72 13.23
C LYS A 115 -7.45 -8.12 12.39
N VAL A 116 -7.63 -8.24 11.08
CA VAL A 116 -6.52 -8.61 10.18
C VAL A 116 -5.40 -7.57 10.20
N LEU A 117 -5.74 -6.28 10.20
CA LEU A 117 -4.72 -5.21 10.27
C LEU A 117 -4.00 -5.20 11.63
N THR A 118 -4.73 -5.36 12.74
CA THR A 118 -4.15 -5.26 14.10
C THR A 118 -3.44 -6.53 14.54
N GLU A 119 -4.04 -7.70 14.34
CA GLU A 119 -3.54 -8.96 14.91
C GLU A 119 -2.57 -9.67 13.96
N ASP A 120 -2.92 -9.75 12.67
CA ASP A 120 -2.12 -10.49 11.70
C ASP A 120 -0.95 -9.65 11.16
N PHE A 121 -1.23 -8.42 10.71
CA PHE A 121 -0.20 -7.52 10.17
C PHE A 121 0.43 -6.61 11.21
N LYS A 122 -0.17 -6.45 12.38
CA LYS A 122 0.30 -5.55 13.45
C LYS A 122 0.56 -4.14 12.94
N ALA A 123 -0.29 -3.69 12.01
CA ALA A 123 -0.14 -2.41 11.36
C ALA A 123 -0.58 -1.28 12.32
N GLY A 124 0.26 -0.28 12.51
CA GLY A 124 -0.08 0.96 13.22
C GLY A 124 -0.72 2.00 12.30
N TYR A 125 -0.43 1.92 11.00
CA TYR A 125 -0.97 2.83 10.00
C TYR A 125 -1.33 2.12 8.70
N VAL A 126 -2.27 2.72 7.95
CA VAL A 126 -2.57 2.34 6.57
C VAL A 126 -2.42 3.56 5.68
N VAL A 127 -1.66 3.41 4.60
CA VAL A 127 -1.55 4.41 3.53
C VAL A 127 -2.46 4.01 2.37
N LEU A 128 -3.34 4.92 1.96
CA LEU A 128 -4.23 4.75 0.82
C LEU A 128 -3.95 5.79 -0.26
N ARG A 129 -3.93 5.35 -1.52
CA ARG A 129 -4.14 6.25 -2.66
C ARG A 129 -5.63 6.32 -2.98
N LYS A 130 -6.20 7.53 -2.92
CA LYS A 130 -7.64 7.74 -3.14
C LYS A 130 -8.11 7.26 -4.50
N ALA A 131 -7.31 7.47 -5.56
CA ALA A 131 -7.64 7.03 -6.91
C ALA A 131 -7.58 5.50 -7.11
N GLN A 132 -6.77 4.79 -6.33
CA GLN A 132 -6.65 3.33 -6.38
C GLN A 132 -7.70 2.64 -5.50
N ASN A 133 -8.04 3.25 -4.36
CA ASN A 133 -8.95 2.69 -3.36
C ASN A 133 -10.08 3.67 -2.99
N PRO A 134 -10.86 4.18 -3.97
CA PRO A 134 -11.85 5.23 -3.69
C PRO A 134 -12.99 4.77 -2.79
N LYS A 135 -13.42 3.51 -2.92
CA LYS A 135 -14.49 2.94 -2.09
C LYS A 135 -14.04 2.79 -0.64
N THR A 136 -12.84 2.24 -0.44
CA THR A 136 -12.26 2.08 0.90
C THR A 136 -12.09 3.42 1.59
N PHE A 137 -11.52 4.40 0.89
CA PHE A 137 -11.36 5.76 1.42
C PHE A 137 -12.71 6.35 1.84
N PHE A 138 -13.69 6.36 0.93
CA PHE A 138 -15.02 6.91 1.19
C PHE A 138 -15.71 6.22 2.37
N PHE A 139 -15.67 4.89 2.42
CA PHE A 139 -16.29 4.11 3.47
C PHE A 139 -15.66 4.40 4.84
N TRP A 140 -14.32 4.37 4.93
CA TRP A 140 -13.64 4.59 6.20
C TRP A 140 -13.85 6.00 6.74
N VAL A 141 -13.90 7.01 5.89
CA VAL A 141 -14.23 8.38 6.29
C VAL A 141 -15.69 8.50 6.72
N LYS A 142 -16.62 7.97 5.93
CA LYS A 142 -18.05 8.05 6.23
C LYS A 142 -18.43 7.32 7.51
N GLU A 143 -17.93 6.12 7.71
CA GLU A 143 -18.23 5.28 8.87
C GLU A 143 -17.32 5.58 10.08
N ASN A 144 -16.39 6.51 9.94
CA ASN A 144 -15.35 6.80 10.94
C ASN A 144 -14.66 5.52 11.44
N LYS A 145 -14.36 4.60 10.49
CA LYS A 145 -13.84 3.26 10.80
C LYS A 145 -12.48 3.32 11.48
N PHE A 146 -11.60 4.21 10.97
CA PHE A 146 -10.29 4.49 11.54
C PHE A 146 -10.03 6.00 11.56
N PRO A 147 -9.29 6.53 12.56
CA PRO A 147 -8.86 7.91 12.56
C PRO A 147 -8.09 8.29 11.30
N LEU A 148 -8.60 9.26 10.56
CA LEU A 148 -7.89 9.88 9.44
C LEU A 148 -6.89 10.89 10.02
N VAL A 149 -5.58 10.59 9.92
CA VAL A 149 -4.53 11.37 10.57
C VAL A 149 -3.73 12.24 9.59
N PHE A 150 -3.77 11.91 8.31
CA PHE A 150 -3.21 12.74 7.24
C PHE A 150 -4.07 12.60 5.98
N GLU A 151 -4.23 13.69 5.27
CA GLU A 151 -4.94 13.74 3.98
C GLU A 151 -4.39 14.85 3.10
N ASN A 152 -4.21 14.53 1.82
CA ASN A 152 -4.01 15.52 0.77
C ASN A 152 -4.93 15.21 -0.44
N LYS A 153 -4.68 15.85 -1.58
CA LYS A 153 -5.51 15.66 -2.78
C LYS A 153 -5.55 14.19 -3.27
N THR A 154 -4.47 13.44 -3.12
CA THR A 154 -4.27 12.12 -3.73
C THR A 154 -4.13 10.97 -2.73
N GLU A 155 -3.77 11.27 -1.48
CA GLU A 155 -3.35 10.31 -0.47
C GLU A 155 -4.08 10.52 0.85
N ALA A 156 -4.16 9.45 1.63
CA ALA A 156 -4.67 9.47 2.99
C ALA A 156 -3.89 8.49 3.86
N VAL A 157 -3.69 8.84 5.13
CA VAL A 157 -3.13 7.94 6.15
C VAL A 157 -4.15 7.79 7.26
N PHE A 158 -4.46 6.54 7.58
CA PHE A 158 -5.33 6.17 8.70
C PHE A 158 -4.49 5.53 9.80
N LYS A 159 -4.79 5.89 11.05
CA LYS A 159 -4.21 5.23 12.21
C LYS A 159 -5.03 3.99 12.56
N ILE A 160 -4.35 2.88 12.77
CA ILE A 160 -5.01 1.64 13.21
C ILE A 160 -4.88 1.58 14.73
N PRO A 161 -5.99 1.43 15.49
CA PRO A 161 -5.95 1.30 16.94
C PRO A 161 -5.09 0.10 17.35
N SER A 162 -4.23 0.27 18.33
CA SER A 162 -3.50 -0.85 18.91
C SER A 162 -4.42 -1.78 19.71
N ALA A 163 -4.00 -3.02 19.93
CA ALA A 163 -4.75 -3.94 20.80
C ALA A 163 -4.87 -3.40 22.24
N ASP A 164 -3.94 -2.54 22.65
CA ASP A 164 -3.85 -1.95 23.99
C ASP A 164 -4.70 -0.67 24.14
N ASP A 165 -5.28 -0.15 23.05
CA ASP A 165 -6.13 1.05 23.05
C ASP A 165 -7.63 0.73 23.38
N LYS A 166 -7.94 -0.51 23.84
CA LYS A 166 -9.31 -0.95 24.18
C LYS A 166 -9.56 -1.02 25.66
#